data_715279c8430d609331d1b91f2b29ae8d
#
_entry.id   715279c8430d609331d1b91f2b29ae8d
#
_cell.length_a   1.000
_cell.length_b   1.000
_cell.length_c   1.000
_cell.angle_alpha   90.00
_cell.angle_beta   90.00
_cell.angle_gamma   90.00
#
_symmetry.space_group_name_H-M   'P 1'
#
loop_
_entity.id
_entity.type
_entity.pdbx_description
1 polymer ?
#
loop_
_entity_poly.entity_id
_entity_poly.type
_entity_poly.pdbx_seq_one_letter_code
_entity_poly.pdbx_strand_id
1 'polypeptide(L)'
;MNEADLIILDNDERYSLLKKISLNGDTYFMAAYVKDDDRVDKDRIVYFRVEEDEGEQFVDLVTSEKVITELTHALATEVQKDAK
;
A
#
# COMPACT_ATOMS: atom_id res chain seq x y z
N MET A 1 10.21 1.00 6.38
CA MET A 1 8.81 0.52 6.19
C MET A 1 8.84 -0.72 5.32
N ASN A 2 8.22 -1.78 5.78
CA ASN A 2 8.31 -3.10 5.14
C ASN A 2 6.94 -3.71 4.96
N GLU A 3 6.86 -4.75 4.11
CA GLU A 3 5.66 -5.58 4.02
C GLU A 3 5.34 -6.17 5.39
N ALA A 4 4.05 -6.35 5.67
CA ALA A 4 3.51 -6.82 6.95
C ALA A 4 3.55 -5.81 8.09
N ASP A 5 4.10 -4.61 7.87
CA ASP A 5 4.03 -3.54 8.88
C ASP A 5 2.60 -3.01 9.00
N LEU A 6 2.30 -2.53 10.20
CA LEU A 6 1.00 -1.92 10.49
C LEU A 6 1.14 -0.40 10.46
N ILE A 7 0.23 0.26 9.76
CA ILE A 7 0.16 1.73 9.72
C ILE A 7 -1.11 2.17 10.44
N ILE A 8 -0.97 3.19 11.29
CA ILE A 8 -2.11 3.83 11.95
C ILE A 8 -2.19 5.26 11.44
N LEU A 9 -3.34 5.62 10.85
CA LEU A 9 -3.57 6.96 10.34
C LEU A 9 -4.07 7.90 11.43
N ASP A 10 -4.09 9.20 11.13
CA ASP A 10 -4.54 10.23 12.08
C ASP A 10 -5.98 10.03 12.55
N ASN A 11 -6.81 9.36 11.77
CA ASN A 11 -8.19 9.05 12.12
C ASN A 11 -8.33 7.72 12.87
N ASP A 12 -7.22 7.18 13.38
CA ASP A 12 -7.13 5.90 14.09
C ASP A 12 -7.45 4.67 13.23
N GLU A 13 -7.60 4.83 11.93
CA GLU A 13 -7.72 3.67 11.04
C GLU A 13 -6.38 2.95 10.92
N ARG A 14 -6.44 1.62 10.97
CA ARG A 14 -5.25 0.78 10.90
C ARG A 14 -5.23 0.05 9.56
N TYR A 15 -4.05 -0.07 8.97
CA TYR A 15 -3.85 -0.77 7.71
C TYR A 15 -2.63 -1.68 7.81
N SER A 16 -2.75 -2.88 7.27
CA SER A 16 -1.63 -3.82 7.17
C SER A 16 -1.03 -3.72 5.77
N LEU A 17 0.27 -3.51 5.69
CA LEU A 17 0.96 -3.43 4.41
C LEU A 17 1.12 -4.83 3.83
N LEU A 18 0.63 -5.05 2.61
CA LEU A 18 0.61 -6.35 1.98
C LEU A 18 1.72 -6.52 0.95
N LYS A 19 1.96 -5.49 0.13
CA LYS A 19 2.90 -5.60 -0.97
C LYS A 19 3.57 -4.26 -1.23
N LYS A 20 4.88 -4.27 -1.43
CA LYS A 20 5.65 -3.10 -1.84
C LYS A 20 5.69 -3.04 -3.36
N ILE A 21 5.46 -1.85 -3.91
CA ILE A 21 5.43 -1.62 -5.34
C ILE A 21 6.33 -0.43 -5.66
N SER A 22 7.19 -0.59 -6.68
CA SER A 22 7.96 0.53 -7.23
C SER A 22 7.36 0.91 -8.57
N LEU A 23 7.02 2.18 -8.73
CA LEU A 23 6.40 2.68 -9.95
C LEU A 23 6.93 4.08 -10.25
N ASN A 24 7.54 4.26 -11.42
CA ASN A 24 8.06 5.56 -11.88
C ASN A 24 9.02 6.23 -10.88
N GLY A 25 9.82 5.43 -10.18
CA GLY A 25 10.79 5.94 -9.20
C GLY A 25 10.22 6.21 -7.82
N ASP A 26 8.91 6.06 -7.64
CA ASP A 26 8.25 6.21 -6.35
C ASP A 26 7.97 4.85 -5.72
N THR A 27 7.90 4.83 -4.39
CA THR A 27 7.57 3.62 -3.63
C THR A 27 6.12 3.70 -3.15
N TYR A 28 5.41 2.61 -3.36
CA TYR A 28 4.01 2.47 -2.93
C TYR A 28 3.83 1.18 -2.15
N PHE A 29 2.79 1.12 -1.34
CA PHE A 29 2.36 -0.11 -0.68
C PHE A 29 0.89 -0.36 -0.92
N MET A 30 0.56 -1.60 -1.26
CA MET A 30 -0.81 -2.08 -1.20
C MET A 30 -1.09 -2.47 0.25
N ALA A 31 -2.20 -2.01 0.79
CA ALA A 31 -2.55 -2.26 2.17
C ALA A 31 -4.02 -2.62 2.31
N ALA A 32 -4.34 -3.36 3.37
CA ALA A 32 -5.71 -3.73 3.68
C ALA A 32 -6.10 -3.17 5.04
N TYR A 33 -7.35 -2.72 5.15
CA TYR A 33 -7.90 -2.20 6.39
C TYR A 33 -7.94 -3.29 7.46
N VAL A 34 -7.57 -2.94 8.69
CA VAL A 34 -7.62 -3.85 9.83
C VAL A 34 -8.83 -3.46 10.68
N LYS A 35 -9.75 -4.39 10.83
CA LYS A 35 -10.98 -4.18 11.60
C LYS A 35 -10.69 -4.13 13.10
N ASP A 36 -11.66 -3.67 13.88
CA ASP A 36 -11.54 -3.56 15.34
C ASP A 36 -11.22 -4.91 16.02
N ASP A 37 -11.61 -6.02 15.42
CA ASP A 37 -11.34 -7.36 15.93
C ASP A 37 -9.99 -7.91 15.43
N ASP A 38 -9.13 -7.05 14.88
CA ASP A 38 -7.81 -7.35 14.34
C ASP A 38 -7.83 -8.23 13.08
N ARG A 39 -8.97 -8.37 12.44
CA ARG A 39 -9.07 -9.07 11.16
C ARG A 39 -8.77 -8.12 10.01
N VAL A 40 -8.07 -8.63 9.02
CA VAL A 40 -7.81 -7.89 7.80
C VAL A 40 -9.03 -7.96 6.89
N ASP A 41 -9.50 -6.78 6.46
CA ASP A 41 -10.63 -6.70 5.52
C ASP A 41 -10.09 -6.70 4.09
N LYS A 42 -10.21 -7.83 3.42
CA LYS A 42 -9.69 -8.01 2.05
C LYS A 42 -10.50 -7.24 1.00
N ASP A 43 -11.66 -6.74 1.36
CA ASP A 43 -12.49 -5.93 0.45
C ASP A 43 -12.16 -4.44 0.54
N ARG A 44 -11.38 -4.03 1.54
CA ARG A 44 -10.95 -2.64 1.71
C ARG A 44 -9.45 -2.51 1.47
N ILE A 45 -9.07 -2.62 0.21
CA ILE A 45 -7.68 -2.48 -0.21
C ILE A 45 -7.45 -1.03 -0.63
N VAL A 46 -6.35 -0.47 -0.15
CA VAL A 46 -5.92 0.88 -0.52
C VAL A 46 -4.44 0.86 -0.89
N TYR A 47 -3.98 1.95 -1.47
CA TYR A 47 -2.56 2.13 -1.78
C TYR A 47 -2.06 3.36 -1.05
N PHE A 48 -0.83 3.26 -0.53
CA PHE A 48 -0.12 4.37 0.09
C PHE A 48 1.13 4.67 -0.71
N ARG A 49 1.41 5.95 -0.91
CA ARG A 49 2.68 6.41 -1.45
C ARG A 49 3.59 6.74 -0.28
N VAL A 50 4.83 6.27 -0.35
CA VAL A 50 5.83 6.55 0.67
C VAL A 50 6.66 7.74 0.24
N GLU A 51 6.76 8.75 1.09
CA GLU A 51 7.65 9.88 0.89
C GLU A 51 8.68 9.91 2.01
N GLU A 52 9.89 10.33 1.69
CA GLU A 52 10.97 10.45 2.64
C GLU A 52 11.47 11.87 2.62
N ASP A 53 11.55 12.52 3.79
CA ASP A 53 12.01 13.88 3.93
C ASP A 53 12.85 13.99 5.19
N GLU A 54 14.12 14.40 5.03
CA GLU A 54 15.07 14.58 6.13
C GLU A 54 15.18 13.37 7.06
N GLY A 55 15.12 12.17 6.49
CA GLY A 55 15.22 10.94 7.25
C GLY A 55 13.92 10.46 7.86
N GLU A 56 12.83 11.21 7.69
CA GLU A 56 11.51 10.79 8.14
C GLU A 56 10.71 10.21 6.97
N GLN A 57 9.91 9.20 7.25
CA GLN A 57 9.04 8.58 6.26
C GLN A 57 7.60 8.98 6.51
N PHE A 58 6.92 9.38 5.44
CA PHE A 58 5.50 9.75 5.45
C PHE A 58 4.75 8.87 4.46
N VAL A 59 3.49 8.60 4.77
CA VAL A 59 2.63 7.89 3.85
C VAL A 59 1.43 8.76 3.50
N ASP A 60 1.09 8.77 2.21
CA ASP A 60 -0.08 9.46 1.70
C ASP A 60 -1.00 8.45 1.04
N LEU A 61 -2.29 8.55 1.35
CA LEU A 61 -3.29 7.72 0.71
C LEU A 61 -3.42 8.11 -0.76
N VAL A 62 -3.29 7.12 -1.64
CA VAL A 62 -3.45 7.33 -3.08
C VAL A 62 -4.94 7.39 -3.40
N THR A 63 -5.38 8.54 -3.93
CA THR A 63 -6.78 8.75 -4.30
C THR A 63 -6.97 8.91 -5.80
N SER A 64 -5.89 9.05 -6.57
CA SER A 64 -5.96 9.19 -8.03
C SER A 64 -6.31 7.85 -8.68
N GLU A 65 -7.41 7.80 -9.40
CA GLU A 65 -7.82 6.60 -10.13
C GLU A 65 -6.77 6.16 -11.14
N LYS A 66 -6.11 7.11 -11.78
CA LYS A 66 -5.05 6.82 -12.74
C LYS A 66 -3.91 6.07 -12.07
N VAL A 67 -3.45 6.56 -10.92
CA VAL A 67 -2.34 5.94 -10.18
C VAL A 67 -2.77 4.57 -9.67
N ILE A 68 -3.97 4.44 -9.14
CA ILE A 68 -4.50 3.16 -8.66
C ILE A 68 -4.53 2.14 -9.79
N THR A 69 -4.96 2.54 -10.98
CA THR A 69 -4.98 1.67 -12.15
C THR A 69 -3.57 1.21 -12.52
N GLU A 70 -2.61 2.13 -12.51
CA GLU A 70 -1.21 1.79 -12.81
C GLU A 70 -0.62 0.83 -11.77
N LEU A 71 -0.91 1.05 -10.50
CA LEU A 71 -0.44 0.18 -9.42
C LEU A 71 -1.05 -1.22 -9.53
N THR A 72 -2.34 -1.31 -9.82
CA THR A 72 -3.02 -2.59 -10.01
C THR A 72 -2.41 -3.35 -11.19
N HIS A 73 -2.10 -2.64 -12.26
CA HIS A 73 -1.45 -3.25 -13.42
C HIS A 73 -0.04 -3.75 -13.10
N ALA A 74 0.72 -2.96 -12.35
CA ALA A 74 2.07 -3.36 -11.93
C ALA A 74 2.04 -4.61 -11.05
N LEU A 75 1.09 -4.71 -10.13
CA LEU A 75 0.90 -5.90 -9.30
C LEU A 75 0.57 -7.13 -10.15
N ALA A 76 -0.33 -7.00 -11.11
CA ALA A 76 -0.69 -8.10 -11.99
C ALA A 76 0.51 -8.60 -12.78
N THR A 77 1.37 -7.67 -13.23
CA THR A 77 2.59 -8.02 -13.96
C THR A 77 3.57 -8.78 -13.07
N GLU A 78 3.74 -8.35 -11.82
CA GLU A 78 4.61 -9.05 -10.87
C GLU A 78 4.10 -10.45 -10.56
N VAL A 79 2.79 -10.60 -10.36
CA VAL A 79 2.17 -11.91 -10.09
C VAL A 79 2.39 -12.85 -11.27
N GLN A 80 2.25 -12.35 -12.50
CA GLN A 80 2.50 -13.15 -13.71
C GLN A 80 3.96 -13.60 -13.78
N LYS A 81 4.88 -12.74 -13.37
CA LYS A 81 6.31 -13.10 -13.33
C LYS A 81 6.58 -14.21 -12.34
N ASP A 82 5.95 -14.14 -11.18
CA ASP A 82 6.16 -15.10 -10.10
C ASP A 82 5.50 -16.45 -10.41
N ALA A 83 4.54 -16.48 -11.29
CA ALA A 83 3.81 -17.70 -11.64
C ALA A 83 4.57 -18.62 -12.58
N LYS A 84 5.74 -18.23 -12.97
CA LYS A 84 6.58 -19.09 -13.83
C LYS A 84 7.31 -20.18 -13.01
#